data_13de83f554e47b3169a0a0affb5d9aa8
#
_entry.id   13de83f554e47b3169a0a0affb5d9aa8
#
_cell.length_a   1.000
_cell.length_b   1.000
_cell.length_c   1.000
_cell.angle_alpha   90.00
_cell.angle_beta   90.00
_cell.angle_gamma   90.00
#
_symmetry.space_group_name_H-M   'P 1'
#
loop_
_entity.id
_entity.type
_entity.pdbx_description
1 polymer ?
#
loop_
_entity_poly.entity_id
_entity_poly.type
_entity_poly.pdbx_seq_one_letter_code
_entity_poly.pdbx_strand_id
1 'polypeptide(L)' 'MIVVDSNEAAENVRLVESLKKAVETSVRPLPAGDYLVVGREKSALVERKTIMDFLNSLKGRLWEQLSLMRDF' A
#
# COMPACT_ATOMS: atom_id res chain seq x y z
N MET A 1 -6.86 6.59 1.27
CA MET A 1 -6.80 5.51 2.26
C MET A 1 -6.80 4.15 1.57
N ILE A 2 -6.06 3.23 2.12
CA ILE A 2 -6.04 1.86 1.60
C ILE A 2 -6.42 0.91 2.71
N VAL A 3 -7.31 -0.04 2.41
CA VAL A 3 -7.68 -1.09 3.34
C VAL A 3 -7.04 -2.37 2.86
N VAL A 4 -6.33 -3.06 3.75
CA VAL A 4 -5.63 -4.30 3.43
C VAL A 4 -6.43 -5.46 4.01
N ASP A 5 -6.66 -6.49 3.20
CA ASP A 5 -7.32 -7.69 3.69
C ASP A 5 -6.49 -8.31 4.81
N SER A 6 -7.16 -8.82 5.83
CA SER A 6 -6.48 -9.36 7.01
C SER A 6 -5.50 -10.47 6.67
N ASN A 7 -5.85 -11.35 5.73
CA ASN A 7 -4.95 -12.44 5.35
C ASN A 7 -3.72 -11.92 4.61
N GLU A 8 -3.93 -10.94 3.75
CA GLU A 8 -2.82 -10.32 3.03
C GLU A 8 -1.87 -9.63 4.00
N ALA A 9 -2.41 -8.92 5.00
CA ALA A 9 -1.58 -8.25 5.99
C ALA A 9 -0.74 -9.24 6.79
N ALA A 10 -1.30 -10.41 7.09
CA ALA A 10 -0.57 -11.43 7.83
C ALA A 10 0.54 -12.05 7.00
N GLU A 11 0.33 -12.20 5.70
CA GLU A 11 1.29 -12.86 4.83
C GLU A 11 2.35 -11.91 4.26
N ASN A 12 2.05 -10.64 4.18
CA ASN A 12 2.95 -9.67 3.56
C ASN A 12 3.21 -8.48 4.48
N VAL A 13 3.72 -8.77 5.65
CA VAL A 13 3.92 -7.77 6.69
C VAL A 13 4.79 -6.60 6.22
N ARG A 14 5.88 -6.89 5.54
CA ARG A 14 6.80 -5.83 5.11
C ARG A 14 6.16 -4.88 4.11
N LEU A 15 5.40 -5.44 3.18
CA LEU A 15 4.71 -4.63 2.19
C LEU A 15 3.71 -3.71 2.87
N VAL A 16 2.95 -4.25 3.82
CA VAL A 16 1.94 -3.48 4.53
C VAL A 16 2.59 -2.40 5.39
N GLU A 17 3.71 -2.70 6.03
CA GLU A 17 4.42 -1.70 6.81
C GLU A 17 4.93 -0.56 5.93
N SER A 18 5.44 -0.88 4.75
CA SER A 18 5.85 0.14 3.79
C SER A 18 4.66 1.00 3.35
N LEU A 19 3.52 0.34 3.13
CA LEU A 19 2.32 1.04 2.71
C LEU A 19 1.84 1.99 3.80
N LYS A 20 1.89 1.57 5.05
CA LYS A 20 1.49 2.42 6.17
C LYS A 20 2.33 3.68 6.29
N LYS A 21 3.59 3.61 5.89
CA LYS A 21 4.45 4.78 5.91
C LYS A 21 4.12 5.76 4.81
N ALA A 22 3.56 5.29 3.72
CA ALA A 22 3.29 6.12 2.56
C ALA A 22 1.90 6.72 2.57
N VAL A 23 0.90 5.96 3.01
CA VAL A 23 -0.49 6.43 2.97
C VAL A 23 -1.25 5.89 4.18
N GLU A 24 -2.37 6.50 4.46
CA GLU A 24 -3.25 6.02 5.51
C GLU A 24 -3.73 4.62 5.16
N THR A 25 -3.54 3.69 6.07
CA THR A 25 -3.79 2.27 5.83
C THR A 25 -4.50 1.65 7.01
N SER A 26 -5.47 0.80 6.75
CA SER A 26 -6.10 0.01 7.80
C SER A 26 -6.19 -1.45 7.35
N VAL A 27 -6.37 -2.35 8.31
CA VAL A 27 -6.44 -3.78 8.05
C VAL A 27 -7.82 -4.26 8.44
N ARG A 28 -8.53 -4.90 7.52
CA ARG A 28 -9.86 -5.43 7.77
C ARG A 28 -10.10 -6.63 6.87
N PRO A 29 -11.00 -7.55 7.25
CA PRO A 29 -11.36 -8.62 6.33
C PRO A 29 -12.10 -8.03 5.13
N LEU A 30 -11.67 -8.39 3.94
CA LEU A 30 -12.32 -7.95 2.72
C LEU A 30 -13.09 -9.11 2.10
N PRO A 31 -14.23 -8.84 1.47
CA PRO A 31 -15.01 -9.91 0.85
C PRO A 31 -14.34 -10.49 -0.38
N ALA A 32 -13.49 -9.71 -1.02
CA ALA A 32 -12.75 -10.16 -2.20
C ALA A 32 -11.55 -9.25 -2.38
N GLY A 33 -10.53 -9.75 -3.06
CA GLY A 33 -9.34 -8.98 -3.37
C GLY A 33 -8.39 -8.86 -2.18
N ASP A 34 -7.22 -8.31 -2.44
CA ASP A 34 -6.20 -8.16 -1.41
C ASP A 34 -6.19 -6.78 -0.78
N TYR A 35 -6.51 -5.77 -1.56
CA TYR A 35 -6.46 -4.37 -1.13
C TYR A 35 -7.64 -3.61 -1.69
N LEU A 36 -8.11 -2.65 -0.92
CA LEU A 36 -9.18 -1.76 -1.34
C LEU A 36 -8.65 -0.33 -1.29
N VAL A 37 -8.59 0.31 -2.44
CA VAL A 37 -8.17 1.71 -2.51
C VAL A 37 -9.43 2.57 -2.43
N VAL A 38 -9.49 3.39 -1.40
CA VAL A 38 -10.66 4.24 -1.15
C VAL A 38 -10.35 5.67 -1.54
N GLY A 39 -11.03 6.15 -2.56
CA GLY A 39 -10.94 7.53 -2.99
C GLY A 39 -12.14 8.32 -2.48
N ARG A 40 -12.25 9.56 -2.94
CA ARG A 40 -13.34 10.41 -2.50
C ARG A 40 -14.69 9.92 -2.97
N GLU A 41 -14.77 9.51 -4.21
CA GLU A 41 -16.05 9.13 -4.82
C GLU A 41 -16.10 7.68 -5.22
N LYS A 42 -14.96 7.05 -5.34
CA LYS A 42 -14.89 5.68 -5.83
C LYS A 42 -13.93 4.88 -5.00
N SER A 43 -14.17 3.59 -4.95
CA SER A 43 -13.26 2.63 -4.34
C SER A 43 -12.95 1.55 -5.35
N ALA A 44 -11.78 0.97 -5.29
CA ALA A 44 -11.39 -0.09 -6.22
C ALA A 44 -10.65 -1.19 -5.47
N LEU A 45 -11.02 -2.43 -5.75
CA LEU A 45 -10.28 -3.58 -5.24
C LEU A 45 -9.10 -3.81 -6.19
N VAL A 46 -7.93 -3.99 -5.64
CA VAL A 46 -6.74 -4.22 -6.44
C VAL A 46 -5.93 -5.37 -5.88
N GLU A 47 -5.05 -5.92 -6.70
CA GLU A 47 -4.19 -7.02 -6.32
C GLU A 47 -2.88 -6.50 -5.76
N ARG A 48 -2.15 -7.39 -5.09
CA ARG A 48 -0.85 -7.06 -4.51
C ARG A 48 0.09 -6.45 -5.53
N LYS A 49 0.10 -6.96 -6.75
CA LYS A 49 0.98 -6.46 -7.79
C LYS A 49 0.75 -4.98 -8.06
N THR A 50 -0.50 -4.56 -8.10
CA THR A 50 -0.85 -3.16 -8.31
C THR A 50 -0.33 -2.29 -7.17
N ILE A 51 -0.47 -2.77 -5.93
CA ILE A 51 0.03 -2.05 -4.77
C ILE A 51 1.55 -1.96 -4.80
N MET A 52 2.23 -3.02 -5.20
CA MET A 52 3.68 -3.00 -5.31
C MET A 52 4.15 -2.00 -6.35
N ASP A 53 3.47 -1.94 -7.49
CA ASP A 53 3.80 -0.97 -8.53
C ASP A 53 3.59 0.45 -8.03
N PHE A 54 2.51 0.67 -7.29
CA PHE A 54 2.22 1.97 -6.72
C PHE A 54 3.31 2.39 -5.73
N LEU A 55 3.72 1.50 -4.85
CA LEU A 55 4.77 1.80 -3.88
C LEU A 55 6.11 2.05 -4.55
N ASN A 56 6.44 1.26 -5.56
CA ASN A 56 7.69 1.46 -6.29
C ASN A 56 7.70 2.82 -7.00
N SER A 57 6.57 3.22 -7.52
CA SER A 57 6.43 4.52 -8.15
C SER A 57 6.65 5.64 -7.14
N LEU A 58 6.08 5.50 -5.96
CA LEU A 58 6.26 6.48 -4.90
C LEU A 58 7.70 6.54 -4.42
N LYS A 59 8.33 5.39 -4.25
CA LYS A 59 9.71 5.34 -3.83
C LYS A 59 10.60 6.08 -4.80
N GLY A 60 10.43 5.82 -6.09
CA GLY A 60 11.24 6.47 -7.09
C GLY A 60 11.13 7.98 -7.02
N ARG A 61 9.92 8.47 -6.74
CA ARG A 61 9.69 9.90 -6.69
C ARG A 61 10.14 10.51 -5.38
N LEU A 62 9.70 9.92 -4.28
CA LEU A 62 10.00 10.46 -2.96
C LEU A 62 11.46 10.35 -2.62
N TRP A 63 12.08 9.27 -2.97
CA TRP A 63 13.45 9.03 -2.55
C TRP A 63 14.48 9.75 -3.37
N GLU A 64 14.12 10.15 -4.55
CA GLU A 64 14.98 11.06 -5.27
C GLU A 64 15.04 12.40 -4.57
N GLN A 65 13.87 12.84 -4.05
CA GLN A 65 13.80 14.09 -3.33
C GLN A 65 14.40 13.98 -1.94
N LEU A 66 14.25 12.82 -1.34
CA LEU A 66 14.75 12.59 0.00
C LEU A 66 15.98 11.71 -0.03
N SER A 67 16.84 11.96 -0.97
CA SER A 67 18.00 11.10 -1.19
C SER A 67 18.85 10.92 0.03
N LEU A 68 18.79 11.85 0.95
CA LEU A 68 19.52 11.72 2.20
C LEU A 68 18.99 10.62 3.07
N MET A 69 17.79 10.19 2.82
CA MET A 69 17.20 9.20 3.69
C MET A 69 17.11 7.88 3.02
N ARG A 70 18.00 7.69 2.10
CA ARG A 70 17.92 6.57 1.43
C ARG A 70 18.22 5.39 1.98
N ASP A 71 18.34 5.19 3.08
CA ASP A 71 18.66 3.95 3.66
C ASP A 71 17.55 2.99 3.67
N PHE A 72 16.86 2.90 2.73
CA PHE A 72 15.82 1.90 2.68
C PHE A 72 16.30 0.65 2.05
#